data_1bc464219dc3775a265dd0e0109ce97c
#
_entry.id   1bc464219dc3775a265dd0e0109ce97c
#
_cell.length_a   1.000
_cell.length_b   1.000
_cell.length_c   1.000
_cell.angle_alpha   90.00
_cell.angle_beta   90.00
_cell.angle_gamma   90.00
#
_symmetry.space_group_name_H-M   'P 1'
#
loop_
_entity.id
_entity.type
_entity.pdbx_description
1 polymer ?
#
loop_
_entity_poly.entity_id
_entity_poly.type
_entity_poly.pdbx_seq_one_letter_code
_entity_poly.pdbx_strand_id
1 'polypeptide(L)'
;MTSKPKRFPWVWYLLALFIIVGFAFAPIGSVMLCAAIANANGCKVDEGSAHPCIINGHDYGELLYDLGVMGWFMLVTIPGGLVAFTSWLIVLILHRIAWAKRSAAGVPPPIPPPPATA
;
A
#
# COMPACT_ATOMS: atom_id res chain seq x y z
N MET A 1 32.39 3.08 21.64
CA MET A 1 31.03 2.72 21.21
C MET A 1 31.02 2.58 19.71
N THR A 2 30.93 1.34 19.23
CA THR A 2 30.76 1.08 17.82
C THR A 2 29.32 1.38 17.45
N SER A 3 29.08 2.54 16.87
CA SER A 3 27.79 2.83 16.29
C SER A 3 27.58 1.91 15.10
N LYS A 4 26.58 1.04 15.17
CA LYS A 4 26.17 0.23 14.03
C LYS A 4 25.87 1.16 12.84
N PRO A 5 26.35 0.86 11.65
CA PRO A 5 26.01 1.66 10.49
C PRO A 5 24.49 1.70 10.36
N LYS A 6 23.94 2.91 10.34
CA LYS A 6 22.50 3.10 10.17
C LYS A 6 22.14 2.62 8.77
N ARG A 7 21.43 1.50 8.71
CA ARG A 7 20.89 1.02 7.44
C ARG A 7 19.70 1.86 7.05
N PHE A 8 19.52 2.06 5.75
CA PHE A 8 18.34 2.71 5.23
C PHE A 8 17.08 1.94 5.68
N PRO A 9 16.03 2.61 6.20
CA PRO A 9 14.87 1.94 6.77
C PRO A 9 13.91 1.39 5.70
N TRP A 10 14.36 0.42 4.93
CA TRP A 10 13.58 -0.23 3.88
C TRP A 10 12.30 -0.89 4.40
N VAL A 11 12.37 -1.45 5.63
CA VAL A 11 11.23 -2.16 6.24
C VAL A 11 10.03 -1.23 6.38
N TRP A 12 10.26 0.01 6.82
CA TRP A 12 9.19 0.99 6.98
C TRP A 12 8.57 1.39 5.65
N TYR A 13 9.38 1.54 4.61
CA TYR A 13 8.90 1.86 3.27
C TYR A 13 8.12 0.71 2.65
N LEU A 14 8.57 -0.52 2.84
CA LEU A 14 7.86 -1.70 2.37
C LEU A 14 6.54 -1.89 3.12
N LEU A 15 6.52 -1.65 4.43
CA LEU A 15 5.30 -1.70 5.22
C LEU A 15 4.29 -0.64 4.77
N ALA A 16 4.75 0.59 4.56
CA ALA A 16 3.90 1.67 4.06
C ALA A 16 3.34 1.35 2.67
N LEU A 17 4.17 0.82 1.77
CA LEU A 17 3.74 0.39 0.44
C LEU A 17 2.66 -0.69 0.54
N PHE A 18 2.86 -1.69 1.40
CA PHE A 18 1.90 -2.76 1.61
C PHE A 18 0.56 -2.23 2.09
N ILE A 19 0.58 -1.27 3.02
CA ILE A 19 -0.65 -0.61 3.53
C ILE A 19 -1.35 0.16 2.42
N ILE A 20 -0.61 0.94 1.63
CA ILE A 20 -1.17 1.74 0.52
C ILE A 20 -1.83 0.84 -0.52
N VAL A 21 -1.14 -0.21 -0.95
CA VAL A 21 -1.64 -1.17 -1.94
C VAL A 21 -2.86 -1.91 -1.39
N GLY A 22 -2.79 -2.36 -0.14
CA GLY A 22 -3.91 -3.03 0.53
C GLY A 22 -5.14 -2.13 0.60
N PHE A 23 -4.97 -0.87 0.98
CA PHE A 23 -6.04 0.10 1.03
C PHE A 23 -6.67 0.34 -0.35
N ALA A 24 -5.84 0.50 -1.38
CA ALA A 24 -6.33 0.74 -2.75
C ALA A 24 -7.10 -0.45 -3.31
N PHE A 25 -6.66 -1.68 -3.02
CA PHE A 25 -7.26 -2.90 -3.57
C PHE A 25 -8.30 -3.56 -2.66
N ALA A 26 -8.47 -3.08 -1.42
CA ALA A 26 -9.44 -3.66 -0.49
C ALA A 26 -10.88 -3.69 -1.04
N PRO A 27 -11.43 -2.61 -1.65
CA PRO A 27 -12.77 -2.65 -2.22
C PRO A 27 -12.90 -3.66 -3.37
N ILE A 28 -11.86 -3.81 -4.18
CA ILE A 28 -11.83 -4.80 -5.28
C ILE A 28 -11.94 -6.21 -4.70
N GLY A 29 -11.16 -6.50 -3.66
CA GLY A 29 -11.23 -7.78 -2.97
C GLY A 29 -12.61 -8.07 -2.40
N SER A 30 -13.26 -7.06 -1.82
CA SER A 30 -14.61 -7.16 -1.29
C SER A 30 -15.62 -7.54 -2.37
N VAL A 31 -15.58 -6.85 -3.51
CA VAL A 31 -16.48 -7.12 -4.64
C VAL A 31 -16.22 -8.51 -5.24
N MET A 32 -14.96 -8.90 -5.39
CA MET A 32 -14.59 -10.22 -5.90
C MET A 32 -15.07 -11.34 -4.96
N LEU A 33 -14.93 -11.14 -3.66
CA LEU A 33 -15.42 -12.08 -2.65
C LEU A 33 -16.94 -12.21 -2.73
N CYS A 34 -17.64 -11.08 -2.80
CA CYS A 34 -19.08 -11.04 -2.98
C CYS A 34 -19.52 -11.81 -4.21
N ALA A 35 -18.90 -11.54 -5.36
CA ALA A 35 -19.21 -12.22 -6.62
C ALA A 35 -18.95 -13.72 -6.54
N ALA A 36 -17.84 -14.13 -5.92
CA ALA A 36 -17.51 -15.54 -5.76
C ALA A 36 -18.54 -16.28 -4.90
N ILE A 37 -18.95 -15.70 -3.78
CA ILE A 37 -19.97 -16.28 -2.89
C ILE A 37 -21.32 -16.35 -3.61
N ALA A 38 -21.72 -15.27 -4.26
CA ALA A 38 -23.01 -15.22 -4.97
C ALA A 38 -23.07 -16.23 -6.11
N ASN A 39 -22.03 -16.33 -6.92
CA ASN A 39 -21.96 -17.27 -8.04
C ASN A 39 -21.94 -18.73 -7.55
N ALA A 40 -21.23 -19.01 -6.47
CA ALA A 40 -21.18 -20.37 -5.90
C ALA A 40 -22.53 -20.83 -5.36
N ASN A 41 -23.38 -19.91 -4.94
CA ASN A 41 -24.68 -20.21 -4.33
C ASN A 41 -25.88 -19.83 -5.23
N GLY A 42 -25.64 -19.37 -6.46
CA GLY A 42 -26.70 -18.98 -7.37
C GLY A 42 -27.47 -17.74 -6.93
N CYS A 43 -26.87 -16.90 -6.09
CA CYS A 43 -27.51 -15.69 -5.58
C CYS A 43 -27.34 -14.52 -6.55
N LYS A 44 -28.34 -13.66 -6.61
CA LYS A 44 -28.29 -12.42 -7.36
C LYS A 44 -27.76 -11.31 -6.46
N VAL A 45 -26.76 -10.57 -6.91
CA VAL A 45 -26.23 -9.41 -6.23
C VAL A 45 -26.41 -8.19 -7.10
N ASP A 46 -26.99 -7.15 -6.53
CA ASP A 46 -27.36 -5.92 -7.21
C ASP A 46 -27.04 -4.74 -6.28
N GLU A 47 -26.62 -3.64 -6.85
CA GLU A 47 -26.30 -2.42 -6.09
C GLU A 47 -27.56 -1.66 -5.64
N GLY A 48 -28.69 -1.94 -6.27
CA GLY A 48 -29.96 -1.25 -5.98
C GLY A 48 -30.67 -1.73 -4.72
N SER A 49 -30.51 -3.02 -4.37
CA SER A 49 -31.20 -3.59 -3.20
C SER A 49 -30.56 -4.92 -2.79
N ALA A 50 -30.73 -5.26 -1.52
CA ALA A 50 -30.33 -6.56 -1.01
C ALA A 50 -31.31 -7.63 -1.48
N HIS A 51 -30.77 -8.73 -2.07
CA HIS A 51 -31.56 -9.89 -2.45
C HIS A 51 -31.26 -11.04 -1.47
N PRO A 52 -32.26 -11.85 -1.12
CA PRO A 52 -32.03 -12.97 -0.21
C PRO A 52 -31.06 -13.97 -0.80
N CYS A 53 -30.08 -14.37 0.00
CA CYS A 53 -29.08 -15.39 -0.36
C CYS A 53 -28.95 -16.34 0.84
N ILE A 54 -29.66 -17.48 0.77
CA ILE A 54 -29.67 -18.45 1.84
C ILE A 54 -28.55 -19.46 1.64
N ILE A 55 -27.61 -19.45 2.59
CA ILE A 55 -26.47 -20.39 2.64
C ILE A 55 -26.52 -21.10 3.99
N ASN A 56 -26.62 -22.44 3.95
CA ASN A 56 -26.72 -23.27 5.16
C ASN A 56 -27.85 -22.85 6.12
N GLY A 57 -29.00 -22.41 5.56
CA GLY A 57 -30.15 -21.98 6.35
C GLY A 57 -30.06 -20.56 6.90
N HIS A 58 -29.02 -19.82 6.58
CA HIS A 58 -28.86 -18.44 7.01
C HIS A 58 -28.84 -17.49 5.80
N ASP A 59 -29.53 -16.35 5.94
CA ASP A 59 -29.62 -15.35 4.88
C ASP A 59 -28.43 -14.39 4.97
N TYR A 60 -27.56 -14.43 3.97
CA TYR A 60 -26.41 -13.53 3.83
C TYR A 60 -26.63 -12.41 2.81
N GLY A 61 -27.88 -12.20 2.37
CA GLY A 61 -28.20 -11.22 1.34
C GLY A 61 -27.74 -9.80 1.67
N GLU A 62 -27.98 -9.34 2.90
CA GLU A 62 -27.56 -8.03 3.35
C GLU A 62 -26.01 -7.91 3.38
N LEU A 63 -25.34 -8.95 3.88
CA LEU A 63 -23.89 -8.96 3.92
C LEU A 63 -23.29 -8.87 2.50
N LEU A 64 -23.86 -9.62 1.57
CA LEU A 64 -23.43 -9.59 0.16
C LEU A 64 -23.71 -8.22 -0.47
N TYR A 65 -24.82 -7.62 -0.14
CA TYR A 65 -25.16 -6.26 -0.58
C TYR A 65 -24.12 -5.25 -0.08
N ASP A 66 -23.80 -5.29 1.20
CA ASP A 66 -22.81 -4.40 1.82
C ASP A 66 -21.43 -4.58 1.18
N LEU A 67 -21.03 -5.84 0.95
CA LEU A 67 -19.74 -6.14 0.29
C LEU A 67 -19.71 -5.62 -1.15
N GLY A 68 -20.84 -5.69 -1.86
CA GLY A 68 -20.96 -5.17 -3.22
C GLY A 68 -20.91 -3.65 -3.25
N VAL A 69 -21.63 -3.00 -2.34
CA VAL A 69 -21.67 -1.53 -2.23
C VAL A 69 -20.31 -0.96 -1.85
N MET A 70 -19.50 -1.71 -1.09
CA MET A 70 -18.13 -1.29 -0.79
C MET A 70 -17.30 -1.05 -2.05
N GLY A 71 -17.68 -1.63 -3.19
CA GLY A 71 -17.05 -1.35 -4.47
C GLY A 71 -17.07 0.14 -4.85
N TRP A 72 -18.07 0.87 -4.43
CA TRP A 72 -18.15 2.31 -4.67
C TRP A 72 -17.00 3.09 -4.03
N PHE A 73 -16.44 2.57 -2.95
CA PHE A 73 -15.26 3.16 -2.34
C PHE A 73 -14.05 3.17 -3.28
N MET A 74 -14.05 2.34 -4.35
CA MET A 74 -12.99 2.38 -5.36
C MET A 74 -12.84 3.78 -5.97
N LEU A 75 -13.94 4.53 -6.09
CA LEU A 75 -13.92 5.88 -6.64
C LEU A 75 -13.08 6.84 -5.78
N VAL A 76 -12.91 6.51 -4.51
CA VAL A 76 -12.10 7.29 -3.57
C VAL A 76 -10.75 6.61 -3.31
N THR A 77 -10.76 5.28 -3.14
CA THR A 77 -9.55 4.55 -2.74
C THR A 77 -8.53 4.43 -3.87
N ILE A 78 -8.97 4.33 -5.12
CA ILE A 78 -8.04 4.26 -6.25
C ILE A 78 -7.35 5.60 -6.48
N PRO A 79 -8.05 6.75 -6.65
CA PRO A 79 -7.39 8.03 -6.75
C PRO A 79 -6.58 8.37 -5.50
N GLY A 80 -7.14 8.12 -4.32
CA GLY A 80 -6.45 8.31 -3.04
C GLY A 80 -5.20 7.46 -2.93
N GLY A 81 -5.27 6.20 -3.37
CA GLY A 81 -4.13 5.29 -3.42
C GLY A 81 -3.04 5.77 -4.38
N LEU A 82 -3.43 6.31 -5.54
CA LEU A 82 -2.47 6.89 -6.49
C LEU A 82 -1.75 8.10 -5.89
N VAL A 83 -2.47 8.99 -5.23
CA VAL A 83 -1.88 10.14 -4.55
C VAL A 83 -0.95 9.68 -3.43
N ALA A 84 -1.39 8.73 -2.62
CA ALA A 84 -0.58 8.16 -1.54
C ALA A 84 0.67 7.48 -2.08
N PHE A 85 0.55 6.71 -3.15
CA PHE A 85 1.69 6.02 -3.79
C PHE A 85 2.69 7.02 -4.37
N THR A 86 2.20 8.05 -5.06
CA THR A 86 3.06 9.10 -5.61
C THR A 86 3.79 9.85 -4.50
N SER A 87 3.08 10.21 -3.43
CA SER A 87 3.68 10.85 -2.25
C SER A 87 4.72 9.95 -1.60
N TRP A 88 4.40 8.68 -1.42
CA TRP A 88 5.32 7.68 -0.88
C TRP A 88 6.59 7.58 -1.72
N LEU A 89 6.44 7.53 -3.04
CA LEU A 89 7.56 7.43 -3.97
C LEU A 89 8.45 8.67 -3.91
N ILE A 90 7.84 9.86 -3.88
CA ILE A 90 8.59 11.13 -3.75
C ILE A 90 9.36 11.16 -2.43
N VAL A 91 8.71 10.83 -1.32
CA VAL A 91 9.36 10.79 0.00
C VAL A 91 10.50 9.78 0.01
N LEU A 92 10.28 8.60 -0.58
CA LEU A 92 11.32 7.57 -0.69
C LEU A 92 12.55 8.09 -1.46
N ILE A 93 12.33 8.69 -2.62
CA ILE A 93 13.41 9.20 -3.47
C ILE A 93 14.18 10.31 -2.75
N LEU A 94 13.46 11.29 -2.18
CA LEU A 94 14.08 12.41 -1.46
C LEU A 94 14.84 11.93 -0.23
N HIS A 95 14.26 11.00 0.52
CA HIS A 95 14.92 10.43 1.69
C HIS A 95 16.16 9.64 1.30
N ARG A 96 16.07 8.88 0.21
CA ARG A 96 17.20 8.09 -0.31
C ARG A 96 18.34 9.00 -0.76
N ILE A 97 18.03 10.07 -1.46
CA ILE A 97 19.02 11.07 -1.89
C ILE A 97 19.67 11.74 -0.69
N ALA A 98 18.86 12.19 0.27
CA ALA A 98 19.35 12.83 1.49
C ALA A 98 20.22 11.87 2.31
N TRP A 99 19.81 10.60 2.41
CA TRP A 99 20.59 9.59 3.12
C TRP A 99 21.93 9.33 2.43
N ALA A 100 21.94 9.22 1.10
CA ALA A 100 23.16 9.04 0.32
C ALA A 100 24.11 10.24 0.47
N LYS A 101 23.59 11.47 0.46
CA LYS A 101 24.36 12.68 0.68
C LYS A 101 24.97 12.72 2.07
N ARG A 102 24.22 12.32 3.09
CA ARG A 102 24.71 12.26 4.47
C ARG A 102 25.80 11.22 4.63
N SER A 103 25.64 10.05 3.99
CA SER A 103 26.64 8.99 4.01
C SER A 103 27.93 9.43 3.31
N ALA A 104 27.80 10.11 2.17
CA ALA A 104 28.95 10.65 1.45
C ALA A 104 29.67 11.78 2.24
N ALA A 105 28.88 12.64 2.91
CA ALA A 105 29.43 13.70 3.75
C ALA A 105 30.11 13.17 5.01
N GLY A 106 29.67 12.01 5.51
CA GLY A 106 30.30 11.34 6.66
C GLY A 106 31.61 10.64 6.30
N VAL A 107 31.90 10.42 5.01
CA VAL A 107 33.19 9.90 4.57
C VAL A 107 34.20 11.05 4.56
N PRO A 108 35.33 10.95 5.34
CA PRO A 108 36.32 12.01 5.29
C PRO A 108 36.86 12.18 3.87
N PRO A 109 37.01 13.42 3.38
CA PRO A 109 37.55 13.65 2.06
C PRO A 109 38.94 12.99 1.94
N PRO A 110 39.29 12.47 0.77
CA PRO A 110 40.61 11.87 0.58
C PRO A 110 41.67 12.88 0.99
N ILE A 111 42.63 12.41 1.79
CA ILE A 111 43.73 13.26 2.27
C ILE A 111 44.43 13.84 1.04
N PRO A 112 44.52 15.18 0.94
CA PRO A 112 45.27 15.77 -0.19
C PRO A 112 46.69 15.26 -0.20
N PRO A 113 47.29 15.01 -1.39
CA PRO A 113 48.66 14.56 -1.45
C PRO A 113 49.58 15.58 -0.74
N PRO A 114 50.60 15.11 -0.02
CA PRO A 114 51.51 16.03 0.65
C PRO A 114 52.09 17.02 -0.37
N PRO A 115 52.23 18.31 0.01
CA PRO A 115 52.81 19.28 -0.89
C PRO A 115 54.18 18.82 -1.31
N ALA A 116 54.44 18.91 -2.59
CA ALA A 116 55.76 18.55 -3.10
C ALA A 116 56.82 19.45 -2.45
N THR A 117 57.57 18.86 -1.52
CA THR A 117 58.69 19.54 -0.93
C THR A 117 59.77 19.59 -1.98
N ALA A 118 60.05 20.78 -2.41
CA ALA A 118 61.19 21.01 -3.30
C ALA A 118 62.49 20.63 -2.62
#